data_b9e2f0ed1267c8d84be2a18473832d60
#
_entry.id   b9e2f0ed1267c8d84be2a18473832d60
#
_cell.length_a   1.000
_cell.length_b   1.000
_cell.length_c   1.000
_cell.angle_alpha   90.00
_cell.angle_beta   90.00
_cell.angle_gamma   90.00
#
_symmetry.space_group_name_H-M   'P 1'
#
loop_
_entity.id
_entity.type
_entity.pdbx_description
1 polymer ?
#
loop_
_entity_poly.entity_id
_entity_poly.type
_entity_poly.pdbx_seq_one_letter_code
_entity_poly.pdbx_strand_id
1 'polypeptide(L)'
;MLLALVLILLVAAVVAAAVGGYGWRQMRVLALSQKKNNTIPRLLHQTTHLPVPQKVRDNIRKYAPGYAHKIYNDDECRAFLRRHHPSYVQTWDGLKEGAHKADLFRYAILYQHGGVYMDIKMELLQPLDTIVDHDSFTLSTVLCCCQPSCMFQAFIAAPPRQRLFLTLMDHIRDHQSKDTDYFEFVKDMYEKIHDDVEGGLHGE
;
A
#
# COMPACT_ATOMS: atom_id res chain seq x y z
N MET A 1 35.07 10.59 -5.16
CA MET A 1 33.77 10.01 -4.83
C MET A 1 33.11 10.63 -3.60
N LEU A 2 33.85 10.98 -2.56
CA LEU A 2 33.26 11.57 -1.34
C LEU A 2 32.67 12.98 -1.55
N LEU A 3 33.29 13.83 -2.40
CA LEU A 3 32.79 15.18 -2.68
C LEU A 3 31.45 15.22 -3.44
N ALA A 4 31.19 14.24 -4.30
CA ALA A 4 29.91 14.16 -5.04
C ALA A 4 28.74 13.78 -4.13
N LEU A 5 28.98 12.93 -3.13
CA LEU A 5 27.94 12.54 -2.15
C LEU A 5 27.54 13.71 -1.23
N VAL A 6 28.52 14.52 -0.80
CA VAL A 6 28.31 15.70 0.05
C VAL A 6 27.51 16.79 -0.70
N LEU A 7 27.76 16.95 -2.01
CA LEU A 7 27.05 17.92 -2.83
C LEU A 7 25.57 17.54 -3.05
N ILE A 8 25.28 16.24 -3.22
CA ILE A 8 23.90 15.73 -3.36
C ILE A 8 23.10 15.91 -2.07
N LEU A 9 23.73 15.71 -0.92
CA LEU A 9 23.08 15.91 0.38
C LEU A 9 22.81 17.39 0.69
N LEU A 10 23.70 18.31 0.26
CA LEU A 10 23.52 19.75 0.43
C LEU A 10 22.43 20.32 -0.49
N VAL A 11 22.31 19.84 -1.73
CA VAL A 11 21.25 20.27 -2.65
C VAL A 11 19.87 19.80 -2.15
N ALA A 12 19.75 18.58 -1.59
CA ALA A 12 18.51 18.09 -1.02
C ALA A 12 18.04 18.92 0.21
N ALA A 13 18.98 19.40 1.02
CA ALA A 13 18.67 20.24 2.18
C ALA A 13 18.22 21.67 1.81
N VAL A 14 18.78 22.25 0.73
CA VAL A 14 18.44 23.61 0.27
C VAL A 14 17.08 23.67 -0.42
N VAL A 15 16.68 22.62 -1.14
CA VAL A 15 15.35 22.53 -1.78
C VAL A 15 14.24 22.39 -0.75
N ALA A 16 14.49 21.73 0.40
CA ALA A 16 13.52 21.59 1.48
C ALA A 16 13.23 22.92 2.21
N ALA A 17 14.15 23.88 2.17
CA ALA A 17 14.01 25.17 2.86
C ALA A 17 13.31 26.28 2.06
N ALA A 18 13.14 26.10 0.73
CA ALA A 18 12.68 27.17 -0.18
C ALA A 18 11.19 27.16 -0.50
N VAL A 19 10.42 26.15 -0.06
CA VAL A 19 8.97 26.07 -0.32
C VAL A 19 8.20 26.16 1.00
N GLY A 20 8.07 27.39 1.49
CA GLY A 20 7.16 27.73 2.56
C GLY A 20 5.72 27.68 2.09
N GLY A 21 4.87 26.96 2.83
CA GLY A 21 3.43 27.03 2.72
C GLY A 21 2.77 25.80 2.09
N TYR A 22 2.12 24.99 2.93
CA TYR A 22 1.26 23.85 2.60
C TYR A 22 1.94 22.76 1.75
N GLY A 23 3.02 22.20 2.32
CA GLY A 23 3.78 21.13 1.70
C GLY A 23 3.07 19.79 1.83
N TRP A 24 2.83 19.16 0.70
CA TRP A 24 2.61 17.73 0.59
C TRP A 24 3.81 16.99 1.19
N ARG A 25 3.74 16.59 2.45
CA ARG A 25 4.77 15.69 3.02
C ARG A 25 4.60 14.33 2.38
N GLN A 26 5.37 14.07 1.34
CA GLN A 26 5.66 12.69 0.95
C GLN A 26 6.39 12.04 2.12
N MET A 27 5.71 11.19 2.85
CA MET A 27 6.32 10.31 3.80
C MET A 27 7.09 9.24 3.00
N ARG A 28 8.40 9.46 2.80
CA ARG A 28 9.29 8.40 2.31
C ARG A 28 9.44 7.40 3.46
N VAL A 29 8.67 6.35 3.42
CA VAL A 29 8.97 5.16 4.21
C VAL A 29 10.23 4.55 3.57
N LEU A 30 11.37 4.71 4.23
CA LEU A 30 12.62 4.07 3.82
C LEU A 30 12.46 2.56 3.99
N ALA A 31 12.09 1.86 2.92
CA ALA A 31 12.16 0.42 2.88
C ALA A 31 13.62 -0.01 2.96
N LEU A 32 13.96 -0.81 3.95
CA LEU A 32 15.28 -1.42 4.09
C LEU A 32 15.65 -2.11 2.77
N SER A 33 16.74 -1.65 2.18
CA SER A 33 17.28 -2.02 0.89
C SER A 33 17.49 -3.53 0.77
N GLN A 34 16.61 -4.20 0.03
CA GLN A 34 16.99 -5.44 -0.65
C GLN A 34 17.30 -5.14 -2.11
N LYS A 35 18.57 -5.13 -2.42
CA LYS A 35 19.14 -4.98 -3.74
C LYS A 35 18.69 -6.14 -4.65
N LYS A 36 17.76 -5.93 -5.57
CA LYS A 36 17.66 -6.47 -6.95
C LYS A 36 16.21 -6.45 -7.49
N ASN A 37 15.98 -5.68 -8.55
CA ASN A 37 14.79 -5.73 -9.43
C ASN A 37 13.40 -5.61 -8.78
N ASN A 38 13.25 -4.76 -7.78
CA ASN A 38 12.01 -4.62 -7.04
C ASN A 38 11.31 -3.31 -7.42
N THR A 39 10.97 -3.16 -8.68
CA THR A 39 10.16 -2.06 -9.18
C THR A 39 8.67 -2.37 -9.00
N ILE A 40 7.81 -1.35 -9.05
CA ILE A 40 6.36 -1.53 -8.95
C ILE A 40 5.84 -2.07 -10.29
N PRO A 41 5.34 -3.32 -10.36
CA PRO A 41 4.85 -3.87 -11.62
C PRO A 41 3.53 -3.22 -12.06
N ARG A 42 3.25 -3.24 -13.37
CA ARG A 42 1.98 -2.76 -13.94
C ARG A 42 0.85 -3.77 -13.73
N LEU A 43 0.56 -4.04 -12.47
CA LEU A 43 -0.56 -4.86 -12.02
C LEU A 43 -1.54 -3.97 -11.26
N LEU A 44 -2.82 -4.08 -11.54
CA LEU A 44 -3.87 -3.35 -10.81
C LEU A 44 -4.84 -4.35 -10.20
N HIS A 45 -4.94 -4.31 -8.88
CA HIS A 45 -5.76 -5.21 -8.08
C HIS A 45 -6.92 -4.45 -7.44
N GLN A 46 -8.12 -5.01 -7.55
CA GLN A 46 -9.33 -4.52 -6.88
C GLN A 46 -10.09 -5.69 -6.27
N THR A 47 -10.91 -5.43 -5.25
CA THR A 47 -11.80 -6.44 -4.65
C THR A 47 -13.24 -5.96 -4.64
N THR A 48 -14.17 -6.88 -4.83
CA THR A 48 -15.60 -6.64 -4.60
C THR A 48 -16.36 -7.96 -4.51
N HIS A 49 -17.38 -7.99 -3.66
CA HIS A 49 -18.39 -9.06 -3.60
C HIS A 49 -19.62 -8.74 -4.47
N LEU A 50 -19.69 -7.53 -5.04
CA LEU A 50 -20.80 -7.06 -5.86
C LEU A 50 -20.46 -7.15 -7.36
N PRO A 51 -21.48 -7.18 -8.23
CA PRO A 51 -21.27 -7.05 -9.67
C PRO A 51 -20.50 -5.76 -9.99
N VAL A 52 -19.50 -5.88 -10.84
CA VAL A 52 -18.63 -4.74 -11.22
C VAL A 52 -19.35 -3.87 -12.26
N PRO A 53 -19.64 -2.59 -11.95
CA PRO A 53 -20.22 -1.69 -12.92
C PRO A 53 -19.30 -1.48 -14.13
N GLN A 54 -19.89 -1.37 -15.34
CA GLN A 54 -19.11 -1.18 -16.56
C GLN A 54 -18.22 0.07 -16.50
N LYS A 55 -18.70 1.15 -15.86
CA LYS A 55 -17.94 2.39 -15.68
C LYS A 55 -16.58 2.19 -15.00
N VAL A 56 -16.46 1.22 -14.09
CA VAL A 56 -15.18 0.90 -13.42
C VAL A 56 -14.19 0.35 -14.44
N ARG A 57 -14.63 -0.61 -15.27
CA ARG A 57 -13.78 -1.21 -16.31
C ARG A 57 -13.38 -0.19 -17.37
N ASP A 58 -14.30 0.72 -17.73
CA ASP A 58 -14.04 1.77 -18.72
C ASP A 58 -13.06 2.81 -18.18
N ASN A 59 -13.17 3.18 -16.90
CA ASN A 59 -12.23 4.08 -16.25
C ASN A 59 -10.80 3.50 -16.25
N ILE A 60 -10.64 2.22 -15.85
CA ILE A 60 -9.34 1.56 -15.84
C ILE A 60 -8.80 1.42 -17.27
N ARG A 61 -9.63 1.02 -18.24
CA ARG A 61 -9.21 0.94 -19.64
C ARG A 61 -8.71 2.27 -20.18
N LYS A 62 -9.35 3.39 -19.77
CA LYS A 62 -8.99 4.74 -20.20
C LYS A 62 -7.68 5.23 -19.57
N TYR A 63 -7.52 5.02 -18.27
CA TYR A 63 -6.45 5.67 -17.50
C TYR A 63 -5.31 4.74 -17.07
N ALA A 64 -5.48 3.44 -17.23
CA ALA A 64 -4.45 2.43 -16.94
C ALA A 64 -4.36 1.35 -18.05
N PRO A 65 -4.28 1.72 -19.36
CA PRO A 65 -4.37 0.75 -20.45
C PRO A 65 -3.21 -0.24 -20.49
N GLY A 66 -2.06 0.11 -19.89
CA GLY A 66 -0.87 -0.74 -19.81
C GLY A 66 -0.82 -1.67 -18.58
N TYR A 67 -1.89 -1.71 -17.76
CA TYR A 67 -1.91 -2.53 -16.56
C TYR A 67 -2.69 -3.83 -16.76
N ALA A 68 -2.14 -4.92 -16.24
CA ALA A 68 -2.90 -6.14 -16.07
C ALA A 68 -3.88 -5.96 -14.89
N HIS A 69 -5.15 -5.70 -15.23
CA HIS A 69 -6.20 -5.41 -14.26
C HIS A 69 -6.93 -6.68 -13.86
N LYS A 70 -6.99 -6.95 -12.56
CA LYS A 70 -7.78 -8.05 -12.01
C LYS A 70 -8.64 -7.58 -10.83
N ILE A 71 -9.92 -7.97 -10.87
CA ILE A 71 -10.88 -7.79 -9.79
C ILE A 71 -11.13 -9.16 -9.16
N TYR A 72 -11.07 -9.23 -7.85
CA TYR A 72 -11.22 -10.45 -7.08
C TYR A 72 -12.52 -10.42 -6.28
N ASN A 73 -13.27 -11.51 -6.31
CA ASN A 73 -14.35 -11.77 -5.38
C ASN A 73 -13.83 -12.45 -4.10
N ASP A 74 -14.70 -12.65 -3.10
CA ASP A 74 -14.32 -13.22 -1.80
C ASP A 74 -13.75 -14.63 -1.92
N ASP A 75 -14.31 -15.48 -2.80
CA ASP A 75 -13.81 -16.84 -3.03
C ASP A 75 -12.42 -16.84 -3.65
N GLU A 76 -12.17 -15.96 -4.61
CA GLU A 76 -10.85 -15.78 -5.23
C GLU A 76 -9.83 -15.23 -4.23
N CYS A 77 -10.23 -14.28 -3.38
CA CYS A 77 -9.38 -13.76 -2.31
C CYS A 77 -9.00 -14.87 -1.33
N ARG A 78 -9.99 -15.64 -0.87
CA ARG A 78 -9.77 -16.77 0.03
C ARG A 78 -8.90 -17.87 -0.59
N ALA A 79 -9.13 -18.19 -1.87
CA ALA A 79 -8.31 -19.17 -2.61
C ALA A 79 -6.86 -18.70 -2.76
N PHE A 80 -6.66 -17.39 -3.02
CA PHE A 80 -5.34 -16.78 -3.07
C PHE A 80 -4.62 -16.88 -1.72
N LEU A 81 -5.27 -16.53 -0.61
CA LEU A 81 -4.71 -16.67 0.73
C LEU A 81 -4.33 -18.12 1.02
N ARG A 82 -5.22 -19.07 0.73
CA ARG A 82 -4.92 -20.50 0.93
C ARG A 82 -3.69 -20.96 0.17
N ARG A 83 -3.46 -20.44 -1.02
CA ARG A 83 -2.32 -20.82 -1.86
C ARG A 83 -1.00 -20.17 -1.42
N HIS A 84 -1.02 -18.89 -1.06
CA HIS A 84 0.18 -18.08 -0.88
C HIS A 84 0.46 -17.72 0.59
N HIS A 85 -0.58 -17.67 1.40
CA HIS A 85 -0.55 -17.22 2.80
C HIS A 85 -1.48 -18.07 3.68
N PRO A 86 -1.29 -19.40 3.74
CA PRO A 86 -2.25 -20.31 4.39
C PRO A 86 -2.50 -20.02 5.87
N SER A 87 -1.53 -19.44 6.57
CA SER A 87 -1.66 -19.05 7.98
C SER A 87 -2.71 -17.96 8.24
N TYR A 88 -3.14 -17.21 7.21
CA TYR A 88 -4.14 -16.15 7.34
C TYR A 88 -5.55 -16.55 6.87
N VAL A 89 -5.75 -17.80 6.45
CA VAL A 89 -7.09 -18.27 6.01
C VAL A 89 -8.08 -18.25 7.16
N GLN A 90 -7.67 -18.69 8.35
CA GLN A 90 -8.52 -18.64 9.54
C GLN A 90 -8.86 -17.19 9.92
N THR A 91 -7.92 -16.28 9.79
CA THR A 91 -8.14 -14.84 9.99
C THR A 91 -9.20 -14.33 9.02
N TRP A 92 -9.04 -14.62 7.72
CA TRP A 92 -10.03 -14.26 6.69
C TRP A 92 -11.44 -14.76 7.02
N ASP A 93 -11.57 -16.02 7.41
CA ASP A 93 -12.85 -16.64 7.72
C ASP A 93 -13.49 -16.04 8.98
N GLY A 94 -12.70 -15.52 9.91
CA GLY A 94 -13.14 -14.86 11.13
C GLY A 94 -13.55 -13.38 10.96
N LEU A 95 -13.08 -12.71 9.90
CA LEU A 95 -13.42 -11.32 9.63
C LEU A 95 -14.87 -11.19 9.15
N LYS A 96 -15.67 -10.37 9.84
CA LYS A 96 -17.09 -10.13 9.52
C LYS A 96 -17.26 -9.03 8.48
N GLU A 97 -16.48 -7.96 8.61
CA GLU A 97 -16.60 -6.75 7.80
C GLU A 97 -15.83 -6.88 6.48
N GLY A 98 -16.48 -6.54 5.36
CA GLY A 98 -15.87 -6.58 4.04
C GLY A 98 -14.67 -5.63 3.90
N ALA A 99 -14.65 -4.52 4.65
CA ALA A 99 -13.52 -3.60 4.69
C ALA A 99 -12.26 -4.27 5.25
N HIS A 100 -12.38 -4.97 6.40
CA HIS A 100 -11.26 -5.69 7.01
C HIS A 100 -10.77 -6.85 6.14
N LYS A 101 -11.68 -7.54 5.44
CA LYS A 101 -11.31 -8.54 4.42
C LYS A 101 -10.52 -7.92 3.29
N ALA A 102 -10.95 -6.76 2.79
CA ALA A 102 -10.24 -6.03 1.75
C ALA A 102 -8.84 -5.61 2.24
N ASP A 103 -8.70 -5.18 3.51
CA ASP A 103 -7.40 -4.82 4.10
C ASP A 103 -6.45 -6.02 4.14
N LEU A 104 -6.89 -7.15 4.66
CA LEU A 104 -6.07 -8.37 4.68
C LEU A 104 -5.64 -8.80 3.28
N PHE A 105 -6.58 -8.78 2.31
CA PHE A 105 -6.28 -9.20 0.95
C PHE A 105 -5.33 -8.23 0.23
N ARG A 106 -5.50 -6.91 0.39
CA ARG A 106 -4.63 -5.91 -0.28
C ARG A 106 -3.18 -6.07 0.15
N TYR A 107 -2.93 -6.36 1.42
CA TYR A 107 -1.57 -6.61 1.91
C TYR A 107 -1.00 -7.92 1.38
N ALA A 108 -1.81 -8.98 1.37
CA ALA A 108 -1.40 -10.29 0.86
C ALA A 108 -1.04 -10.24 -0.63
N ILE A 109 -1.88 -9.60 -1.47
CA ILE A 109 -1.66 -9.52 -2.91
C ILE A 109 -0.47 -8.62 -3.25
N LEU A 110 -0.33 -7.48 -2.57
CA LEU A 110 0.80 -6.57 -2.76
C LEU A 110 2.11 -7.18 -2.27
N TYR A 111 2.10 -7.90 -1.14
CA TYR A 111 3.28 -8.66 -0.72
C TYR A 111 3.69 -9.68 -1.77
N GLN A 112 2.74 -10.44 -2.30
CA GLN A 112 3.05 -11.53 -3.23
C GLN A 112 3.48 -11.05 -4.61
N HIS A 113 2.78 -10.07 -5.17
CA HIS A 113 2.94 -9.65 -6.56
C HIS A 113 3.38 -8.20 -6.75
N GLY A 114 3.27 -7.35 -5.72
CA GLY A 114 3.41 -5.91 -5.90
C GLY A 114 2.31 -5.34 -6.79
N GLY A 115 2.56 -4.17 -7.36
CA GLY A 115 1.62 -3.46 -8.21
C GLY A 115 0.82 -2.40 -7.44
N VAL A 116 -0.37 -2.12 -7.94
CA VAL A 116 -1.29 -1.13 -7.38
C VAL A 116 -2.53 -1.84 -6.87
N TYR A 117 -2.88 -1.61 -5.61
CA TYR A 117 -4.21 -1.90 -5.10
C TYR A 117 -5.02 -0.61 -5.10
N MET A 118 -6.26 -0.68 -5.59
CA MET A 118 -7.18 0.45 -5.62
C MET A 118 -8.59 -0.03 -5.28
N ASP A 119 -9.23 0.58 -4.29
CA ASP A 119 -10.61 0.24 -3.94
C ASP A 119 -11.55 0.40 -5.14
N ILE A 120 -12.54 -0.51 -5.27
CA ILE A 120 -13.46 -0.56 -6.41
C ILE A 120 -14.29 0.73 -6.60
N LYS A 121 -14.44 1.52 -5.52
CA LYS A 121 -15.20 2.77 -5.53
C LYS A 121 -14.38 3.98 -5.97
N MET A 122 -13.07 3.83 -6.11
CA MET A 122 -12.20 4.91 -6.59
C MET A 122 -12.28 5.04 -8.10
N GLU A 123 -12.05 6.26 -8.58
CA GLU A 123 -12.02 6.61 -9.99
C GLU A 123 -10.71 7.34 -10.30
N LEU A 124 -10.00 6.89 -11.33
CA LEU A 124 -8.83 7.59 -11.84
C LEU A 124 -9.28 8.81 -12.66
N LEU A 125 -8.68 9.96 -12.38
CA LEU A 125 -8.94 11.20 -13.10
C LEU A 125 -7.83 11.55 -14.10
N GLN A 126 -6.69 10.85 -14.01
CA GLN A 126 -5.53 11.00 -14.89
C GLN A 126 -4.82 9.67 -15.09
N PRO A 127 -3.92 9.53 -16.09
CA PRO A 127 -3.20 8.29 -16.34
C PRO A 127 -2.46 7.78 -15.10
N LEU A 128 -2.62 6.49 -14.79
CA LEU A 128 -2.03 5.88 -13.60
C LEU A 128 -0.49 5.95 -13.59
N ASP A 129 0.15 5.91 -14.77
CA ASP A 129 1.59 6.10 -14.94
C ASP A 129 2.07 7.51 -14.54
N THR A 130 1.18 8.50 -14.41
CA THR A 130 1.53 9.84 -13.90
C THR A 130 1.42 9.95 -12.38
N ILE A 131 0.80 8.95 -11.74
CA ILE A 131 0.58 8.88 -10.29
C ILE A 131 1.63 7.97 -9.64
N VAL A 132 1.94 6.85 -10.29
CA VAL A 132 2.83 5.80 -9.78
C VAL A 132 4.21 5.90 -10.41
N ASP A 133 5.22 6.08 -9.58
CA ASP A 133 6.61 5.95 -9.99
C ASP A 133 7.00 4.46 -10.00
N HIS A 134 7.01 3.86 -11.18
CA HIS A 134 7.31 2.43 -11.36
C HIS A 134 8.77 2.08 -11.06
N ASP A 135 9.68 3.03 -11.14
CA ASP A 135 11.11 2.84 -10.84
C ASP A 135 11.40 2.97 -9.33
N SER A 136 10.38 3.33 -8.55
CA SER A 136 10.48 3.42 -7.10
C SER A 136 10.63 2.04 -6.46
N PHE A 137 11.54 1.95 -5.49
CA PHE A 137 11.73 0.78 -4.62
C PHE A 137 10.89 0.86 -3.35
N THR A 138 10.11 1.91 -3.19
CA THR A 138 9.35 2.21 -1.98
C THR A 138 7.85 2.16 -2.24
N LEU A 139 7.10 1.87 -1.18
CA LEU A 139 5.65 1.97 -1.18
C LEU A 139 5.22 3.42 -1.35
N SER A 140 4.21 3.65 -2.19
CA SER A 140 3.54 4.93 -2.35
C SER A 140 2.07 4.81 -1.98
N THR A 141 1.57 5.76 -1.19
CA THR A 141 0.16 5.92 -0.89
C THR A 141 -0.17 7.39 -0.69
N VAL A 142 -1.45 7.72 -0.65
CA VAL A 142 -1.92 9.07 -0.36
C VAL A 142 -2.06 9.21 1.16
N LEU A 143 -1.67 10.35 1.72
CA LEU A 143 -1.96 10.66 3.11
C LEU A 143 -3.46 10.90 3.29
N CYS A 144 -4.03 10.39 4.37
CA CYS A 144 -5.43 10.64 4.69
C CYS A 144 -5.62 12.12 5.04
N CYS A 145 -6.58 12.78 4.36
CA CYS A 145 -6.89 14.19 4.60
C CYS A 145 -7.52 14.46 5.97
N CYS A 146 -8.04 13.43 6.64
CA CYS A 146 -8.82 13.56 7.87
C CYS A 146 -7.96 13.47 9.13
N GLN A 147 -6.77 12.83 9.05
CA GLN A 147 -5.84 12.71 10.17
C GLN A 147 -4.39 12.68 9.67
N PRO A 148 -3.50 13.53 10.19
CA PRO A 148 -2.10 13.63 9.73
C PRO A 148 -1.28 12.34 9.87
N SER A 149 -1.75 11.41 10.70
CA SER A 149 -1.11 10.14 11.03
C SER A 149 -1.79 8.92 10.41
N CYS A 150 -2.59 9.08 9.38
CA CYS A 150 -3.33 7.98 8.77
C CYS A 150 -2.86 7.71 7.33
N MET A 151 -2.60 6.45 7.02
CA MET A 151 -2.30 5.99 5.66
C MET A 151 -3.60 5.67 4.91
N PHE A 152 -3.77 6.24 3.72
CA PHE A 152 -4.95 5.99 2.91
C PHE A 152 -4.92 4.59 2.30
N GLN A 153 -5.72 3.69 2.85
CA GLN A 153 -5.74 2.27 2.50
C GLN A 153 -6.34 1.97 1.13
N ALA A 154 -7.17 2.89 0.61
CA ALA A 154 -7.87 2.66 -0.65
C ALA A 154 -6.99 2.76 -1.90
N PHE A 155 -5.76 3.26 -1.78
CA PHE A 155 -4.78 3.33 -2.88
C PHE A 155 -3.37 3.08 -2.35
N ILE A 156 -2.77 1.97 -2.75
CA ILE A 156 -1.40 1.60 -2.38
C ILE A 156 -0.68 1.06 -3.62
N ALA A 157 0.48 1.65 -3.93
CA ALA A 157 1.37 1.15 -4.96
C ALA A 157 2.67 0.66 -4.32
N ALA A 158 3.11 -0.56 -4.61
CA ALA A 158 4.29 -1.12 -3.96
C ALA A 158 5.03 -2.14 -4.83
N PRO A 159 6.37 -2.24 -4.71
CA PRO A 159 7.11 -3.41 -5.14
C PRO A 159 6.66 -4.66 -4.38
N PRO A 160 6.85 -5.87 -4.91
CA PRO A 160 6.56 -7.09 -4.19
C PRO A 160 7.51 -7.29 -2.99
N ARG A 161 7.11 -8.15 -2.06
CA ARG A 161 7.93 -8.59 -0.91
C ARG A 161 8.27 -7.49 0.11
N GLN A 162 7.49 -6.41 0.19
CA GLN A 162 7.63 -5.43 1.26
C GLN A 162 7.21 -6.06 2.59
N ARG A 163 8.15 -6.17 3.54
CA ARG A 163 7.93 -6.82 4.85
C ARG A 163 6.82 -6.15 5.65
N LEU A 164 6.64 -4.85 5.47
CA LEU A 164 5.55 -4.09 6.06
C LEU A 164 4.18 -4.79 5.89
N PHE A 165 3.90 -5.36 4.73
CA PHE A 165 2.62 -6.04 4.50
C PHE A 165 2.45 -7.30 5.34
N LEU A 166 3.53 -8.01 5.68
CA LEU A 166 3.46 -9.15 6.63
C LEU A 166 3.12 -8.65 8.02
N THR A 167 3.79 -7.59 8.49
CA THR A 167 3.51 -6.95 9.78
C THR A 167 2.04 -6.51 9.88
N LEU A 168 1.50 -5.91 8.81
CA LEU A 168 0.09 -5.49 8.78
C LEU A 168 -0.89 -6.67 8.77
N MET A 169 -0.57 -7.76 8.06
CA MET A 169 -1.38 -8.99 8.10
C MET A 169 -1.35 -9.65 9.47
N ASP A 170 -0.19 -9.68 10.12
CA ASP A 170 -0.03 -10.18 11.49
C ASP A 170 -0.86 -9.33 12.47
N HIS A 171 -0.81 -8.01 12.33
CA HIS A 171 -1.61 -7.11 13.15
C HIS A 171 -3.12 -7.38 13.01
N ILE A 172 -3.63 -7.57 11.77
CA ILE A 172 -5.03 -7.97 11.54
C ILE A 172 -5.35 -9.28 12.23
N ARG A 173 -4.49 -10.31 12.10
CA ARG A 173 -4.68 -11.61 12.74
C ARG A 173 -4.81 -11.49 14.25
N ASP A 174 -3.92 -10.70 14.86
CA ASP A 174 -3.80 -10.62 16.31
C ASP A 174 -4.90 -9.73 16.95
N HIS A 175 -5.59 -8.90 16.15
CA HIS A 175 -6.62 -7.97 16.61
C HIS A 175 -8.02 -8.24 16.06
N GLN A 176 -8.22 -9.28 15.24
CA GLN A 176 -9.51 -9.59 14.61
C GLN A 176 -10.66 -9.88 15.60
N SER A 177 -10.34 -10.25 16.85
CA SER A 177 -11.33 -10.54 17.89
C SER A 177 -11.74 -9.32 18.72
N LYS A 178 -11.06 -8.18 18.55
CA LYS A 178 -11.40 -6.95 19.22
C LYS A 178 -12.48 -6.25 18.41
N ASP A 179 -13.57 -5.90 19.08
CA ASP A 179 -14.67 -5.08 18.51
C ASP A 179 -14.19 -3.60 18.46
N THR A 180 -13.07 -3.38 17.77
CA THR A 180 -12.44 -2.06 17.63
C THR A 180 -13.03 -1.35 16.43
N ASP A 181 -13.28 -0.06 16.58
CA ASP A 181 -13.66 0.82 15.48
C ASP A 181 -12.60 0.72 14.36
N TYR A 182 -13.07 0.68 13.12
CA TYR A 182 -12.22 0.62 11.93
C TYR A 182 -11.14 1.71 11.92
N PHE A 183 -11.45 2.93 12.39
CA PHE A 183 -10.50 4.04 12.44
C PHE A 183 -9.42 3.84 13.50
N GLU A 184 -9.74 3.27 14.66
CA GLU A 184 -8.73 2.89 15.66
C GLU A 184 -7.80 1.82 15.12
N PHE A 185 -8.36 0.81 14.44
CA PHE A 185 -7.58 -0.24 13.81
C PHE A 185 -6.58 0.30 12.76
N VAL A 186 -7.01 1.23 11.89
CA VAL A 186 -6.14 1.87 10.89
C VAL A 186 -5.09 2.77 11.55
N LYS A 187 -5.43 3.45 12.64
CA LYS A 187 -4.52 4.26 13.43
C LYS A 187 -3.43 3.42 14.08
N ASP A 188 -3.82 2.33 14.75
CA ASP A 188 -2.87 1.40 15.38
C ASP A 188 -1.89 0.79 14.35
N MET A 189 -2.37 0.48 13.16
CA MET A 189 -1.51 0.03 12.06
C MET A 189 -0.48 1.10 11.66
N TYR A 190 -0.87 2.36 11.62
CA TYR A 190 0.04 3.46 11.27
C TYR A 190 1.10 3.67 12.35
N GLU A 191 0.72 3.68 13.62
CA GLU A 191 1.66 3.81 14.76
C GLU A 191 2.67 2.67 14.72
N LYS A 192 2.24 1.44 14.46
CA LYS A 192 3.13 0.29 14.33
C LYS A 192 4.11 0.41 13.15
N ILE A 193 3.67 0.96 12.01
CA ILE A 193 4.55 1.25 10.88
C ILE A 193 5.62 2.27 11.26
N HIS A 194 5.23 3.30 11.98
CA HIS A 194 6.13 4.36 12.43
C HIS A 194 7.20 3.81 13.38
N ASP A 195 6.80 3.01 14.35
CA ASP A 195 7.69 2.38 15.32
C ASP A 195 8.68 1.40 14.67
N ASP A 196 8.22 0.58 13.71
CA ASP A 196 9.07 -0.34 12.95
C ASP A 196 10.11 0.40 12.08
N VAL A 197 9.76 1.57 11.56
CA VAL A 197 10.67 2.41 10.76
C VAL A 197 11.69 3.12 11.64
N GLU A 198 11.27 3.70 12.77
CA GLU A 198 12.18 4.38 13.71
C GLU A 198 13.06 3.38 14.49
N GLY A 199 12.50 2.24 14.91
CA GLY A 199 13.25 1.17 15.58
C GLY A 199 14.34 0.55 14.70
N GLY A 200 14.14 0.49 13.38
CA GLY A 200 15.16 0.02 12.42
C GLY A 200 16.33 0.99 12.19
N LEU A 201 16.18 2.26 12.58
CA LEU A 201 17.23 3.28 12.46
C LEU A 201 18.18 3.32 13.68
N HIS A 202 17.80 2.66 14.78
CA HIS A 202 18.59 2.62 16.03
C HIS A 202 19.21 1.26 16.35
N GLY A 203 19.12 0.30 15.43
CA GLY A 203 19.54 -1.10 15.58
C GLY A 203 20.76 -1.52 14.77
N GLU A 204 21.76 -0.64 14.54
CA GLU A 204 23.11 -0.98 14.08
C GLU A 204 24.18 -0.29 14.91
#